data_db8ff8e98f200687d6bd8aa78e293db9
#
_entry.id   db8ff8e98f200687d6bd8aa78e293db9
#
_cell.length_a   1.000
_cell.length_b   1.000
_cell.length_c   1.000
_cell.angle_alpha   90.00
_cell.angle_beta   90.00
_cell.angle_gamma   90.00
#
_symmetry.space_group_name_H-M   'P 1'
#
loop_
_entity.id
_entity.type
_entity.pdbx_description
1 polymer ?
#
loop_
_entity_poly.entity_id
_entity_poly.type
_entity_poly.pdbx_seq_one_letter_code
_entity_poly.pdbx_strand_id
1 'polypeptide(L)'
;MKGIVLRSPGGLDRLELVDMPDPGAPGPGKIRVRIHASSLNYHDYGVVSGRMPTADGRIPMSDGAGTVEAVGEGVTGFAVGDDVVSVFFPQWQDGPAEVGDFSTVPGDGVDGYAREAVVRPATWFTPVPKGYGHAEAATLTTAGLTAWRALVVDGGLKAGDVVLVLGTGGVSVFALQYAKMMGATVVATSSSDEKLERIRALGADHTINYRQHADWGKLVRDWTGGRGVDHVV
;
A
#
# COMPACT_ATOMS: atom_id res chain seq x y z
N MET A 1 -21.18 -11.96 -9.97
CA MET A 1 -20.52 -11.28 -8.85
C MET A 1 -20.58 -9.77 -9.03
N LYS A 2 -20.42 -8.99 -7.95
CA LYS A 2 -20.35 -7.52 -8.03
C LYS A 2 -18.90 -7.05 -8.21
N GLY A 3 -18.74 -5.90 -8.87
CA GLY A 3 -17.47 -5.21 -8.98
C GLY A 3 -17.69 -3.74 -9.32
N ILE A 4 -16.65 -2.94 -9.14
CA ILE A 4 -16.64 -1.52 -9.51
C ILE A 4 -15.77 -1.36 -10.76
N VAL A 5 -16.28 -0.63 -11.74
CA VAL A 5 -15.53 -0.27 -12.95
C VAL A 5 -15.38 1.24 -13.04
N LEU A 6 -14.25 1.67 -13.59
CA LEU A 6 -14.00 3.07 -13.91
C LEU A 6 -14.32 3.32 -15.38
N ARG A 7 -15.14 4.34 -15.66
CA ARG A 7 -15.45 4.77 -17.03
C ARG A 7 -14.54 5.90 -17.49
N SER A 8 -14.15 5.83 -18.73
CA SER A 8 -13.37 6.87 -19.39
C SER A 8 -14.12 8.23 -19.38
N PRO A 9 -13.43 9.37 -19.21
CA PRO A 9 -11.98 9.57 -19.10
C PRO A 9 -11.45 9.46 -17.66
N GLY A 10 -12.19 8.94 -16.72
CA GLY A 10 -11.91 8.94 -15.29
C GLY A 10 -12.67 10.05 -14.56
N GLY A 11 -12.71 9.95 -13.23
CA GLY A 11 -13.47 10.81 -12.31
C GLY A 11 -14.11 9.97 -11.20
N LEU A 12 -14.24 10.53 -10.00
CA LEU A 12 -14.92 9.84 -8.90
C LEU A 12 -16.40 9.56 -9.21
N ASP A 13 -17.02 10.41 -10.03
CA ASP A 13 -18.37 10.26 -10.54
C ASP A 13 -18.48 9.25 -11.70
N ARG A 14 -17.36 8.69 -12.14
CA ARG A 14 -17.27 7.69 -13.20
C ARG A 14 -17.07 6.27 -12.69
N LEU A 15 -17.16 6.07 -11.38
CA LEU A 15 -17.17 4.74 -10.78
C LEU A 15 -18.59 4.16 -10.83
N GLU A 16 -18.71 2.96 -11.39
CA GLU A 16 -19.98 2.24 -11.52
C GLU A 16 -19.91 0.89 -10.83
N LEU A 17 -20.89 0.59 -9.97
CA LEU A 17 -21.11 -0.76 -9.47
C LEU A 17 -21.84 -1.58 -10.54
N VAL A 18 -21.23 -2.66 -10.97
CA VAL A 18 -21.76 -3.52 -12.04
C VAL A 18 -21.86 -4.98 -11.62
N ASP A 19 -22.77 -5.68 -12.27
CA ASP A 19 -22.80 -7.15 -12.28
C ASP A 19 -21.82 -7.66 -13.34
N MET A 20 -20.93 -8.57 -12.94
CA MET A 20 -19.94 -9.16 -13.84
C MET A 20 -19.94 -10.69 -13.72
N PRO A 21 -19.46 -11.40 -14.76
CA PRO A 21 -19.32 -12.85 -14.71
C PRO A 21 -18.43 -13.28 -13.53
N ASP A 22 -18.70 -14.45 -12.99
CA ASP A 22 -17.80 -15.12 -12.06
C ASP A 22 -16.47 -15.47 -12.78
N PRO A 23 -15.29 -15.28 -12.15
CA PRO A 23 -14.02 -15.58 -12.79
C PRO A 23 -13.76 -17.07 -13.05
N GLY A 24 -14.62 -17.95 -12.53
CA GLY A 24 -14.54 -19.39 -12.73
C GLY A 24 -13.50 -20.10 -11.87
N ALA A 25 -13.20 -21.35 -12.22
CA ALA A 25 -12.18 -22.14 -11.57
C ALA A 25 -10.76 -21.70 -11.99
N PRO A 26 -9.76 -21.81 -11.10
CA PRO A 26 -8.39 -21.47 -11.44
C PRO A 26 -7.76 -22.56 -12.35
N GLY A 27 -7.12 -22.13 -13.43
CA GLY A 27 -6.26 -22.99 -14.25
C GLY A 27 -4.90 -23.25 -13.57
N PRO A 28 -3.99 -23.99 -14.25
CA PRO A 28 -2.67 -24.31 -13.71
C PRO A 28 -1.89 -23.08 -13.24
N GLY A 29 -1.23 -23.19 -12.08
CA GLY A 29 -0.43 -22.13 -11.46
C GLY A 29 -1.23 -20.96 -10.89
N LYS A 30 -2.57 -21.00 -10.90
CA LYS A 30 -3.43 -19.91 -10.43
C LYS A 30 -4.19 -20.30 -9.18
N ILE A 31 -4.61 -19.27 -8.43
CA ILE A 31 -5.55 -19.42 -7.31
C ILE A 31 -6.79 -18.56 -7.54
N ARG A 32 -7.91 -19.01 -7.00
CA ARG A 32 -9.13 -18.21 -6.87
C ARG A 32 -9.17 -17.65 -5.46
N VAL A 33 -9.33 -16.34 -5.36
CA VAL A 33 -9.38 -15.64 -4.07
C VAL A 33 -10.69 -14.88 -3.98
N ARG A 34 -11.45 -15.07 -2.89
CA ARG A 34 -12.54 -14.19 -2.48
C ARG A 34 -11.95 -12.98 -1.81
N ILE A 35 -12.20 -11.80 -2.36
CA ILE A 35 -11.71 -10.54 -1.81
C ILE A 35 -12.62 -10.09 -0.68
N HIS A 36 -12.04 -9.81 0.48
CA HIS A 36 -12.74 -9.32 1.67
C HIS A 36 -12.43 -7.87 1.98
N ALA A 37 -11.23 -7.40 1.61
CA ALA A 37 -10.79 -6.04 1.86
C ALA A 37 -9.86 -5.52 0.77
N SER A 38 -9.79 -4.22 0.64
CA SER A 38 -8.84 -3.48 -0.19
C SER A 38 -8.36 -2.25 0.57
N SER A 39 -7.26 -1.65 0.14
CA SER A 39 -6.69 -0.43 0.71
C SER A 39 -6.67 0.67 -0.33
N LEU A 40 -6.99 1.90 0.09
CA LEU A 40 -6.96 3.09 -0.76
C LEU A 40 -5.57 3.70 -0.74
N ASN A 41 -4.89 3.68 -1.88
CA ASN A 41 -3.60 4.33 -2.06
C ASN A 41 -3.75 5.63 -2.87
N TYR A 42 -2.78 6.54 -2.75
CA TYR A 42 -2.77 7.75 -3.58
C TYR A 42 -2.63 7.43 -5.08
N HIS A 43 -2.00 6.28 -5.40
CA HIS A 43 -1.95 5.72 -6.74
C HIS A 43 -3.35 5.42 -7.30
N ASP A 44 -4.18 4.72 -6.53
CA ASP A 44 -5.56 4.40 -6.94
C ASP A 44 -6.37 5.67 -7.19
N TYR A 45 -6.19 6.71 -6.34
CA TYR A 45 -6.81 8.02 -6.58
C TYR A 45 -6.28 8.68 -7.85
N GLY A 46 -4.99 8.53 -8.17
CA GLY A 46 -4.39 9.00 -9.42
C GLY A 46 -5.07 8.39 -10.65
N VAL A 47 -5.30 7.08 -10.62
CA VAL A 47 -6.00 6.34 -11.68
C VAL A 47 -7.47 6.76 -11.76
N VAL A 48 -8.20 6.68 -10.64
CA VAL A 48 -9.65 6.96 -10.61
C VAL A 48 -9.93 8.41 -11.01
N SER A 49 -9.10 9.37 -10.60
CA SER A 49 -9.27 10.78 -10.98
C SER A 49 -8.93 11.09 -12.44
N GLY A 50 -8.44 10.12 -13.21
CA GLY A 50 -8.04 10.29 -14.60
C GLY A 50 -6.67 10.98 -14.80
N ARG A 51 -5.92 11.23 -13.72
CA ARG A 51 -4.54 11.76 -13.84
C ARG A 51 -3.58 10.73 -14.43
N MET A 52 -3.86 9.45 -14.17
CA MET A 52 -3.18 8.31 -14.77
C MET A 52 -4.19 7.61 -15.69
N PRO A 53 -4.07 7.77 -17.02
CA PRO A 53 -5.03 7.21 -17.97
C PRO A 53 -5.04 5.68 -17.92
N THR A 54 -6.21 5.08 -17.95
CA THR A 54 -6.39 3.62 -18.03
C THR A 54 -7.50 3.26 -19.00
N ALA A 55 -7.66 1.97 -19.31
CA ALA A 55 -8.69 1.50 -20.21
C ALA A 55 -10.11 1.75 -19.66
N ASP A 56 -11.08 2.03 -20.54
CA ASP A 56 -12.48 2.08 -20.15
C ASP A 56 -12.94 0.75 -19.55
N GLY A 57 -13.68 0.80 -18.47
CA GLY A 57 -14.14 -0.38 -17.75
C GLY A 57 -13.08 -1.01 -16.84
N ARG A 58 -11.93 -0.36 -16.61
CA ARG A 58 -10.91 -0.84 -15.66
C ARG A 58 -11.51 -1.04 -14.28
N ILE A 59 -11.23 -2.20 -13.67
CA ILE A 59 -11.53 -2.44 -12.26
C ILE A 59 -10.42 -1.84 -11.42
N PRO A 60 -10.69 -0.83 -10.56
CA PRO A 60 -9.66 -0.16 -9.78
C PRO A 60 -9.19 -1.00 -8.59
N MET A 61 -8.33 -0.41 -7.76
CA MET A 61 -7.74 -0.88 -6.52
C MET A 61 -6.57 -1.83 -6.73
N SER A 62 -5.40 -1.37 -6.29
CA SER A 62 -4.13 -2.09 -6.41
C SER A 62 -3.92 -3.15 -5.33
N ASP A 63 -4.53 -2.97 -4.16
CA ASP A 63 -4.44 -3.91 -3.04
C ASP A 63 -5.71 -4.74 -2.91
N GLY A 64 -5.53 -6.02 -2.53
CA GLY A 64 -6.64 -6.93 -2.23
C GLY A 64 -6.22 -8.00 -1.24
N ALA A 65 -6.98 -8.14 -0.17
CA ALA A 65 -6.81 -9.22 0.80
C ALA A 65 -8.06 -10.09 0.86
N GLY A 66 -7.87 -11.38 1.02
CA GLY A 66 -8.98 -12.32 0.99
C GLY A 66 -8.57 -13.74 1.29
N THR A 67 -9.49 -14.68 1.05
CA THR A 67 -9.31 -16.10 1.34
C THR A 67 -9.27 -16.91 0.04
N VAL A 68 -8.37 -17.87 -0.05
CA VAL A 68 -8.26 -18.80 -1.18
C VAL A 68 -9.49 -19.73 -1.20
N GLU A 69 -10.28 -19.69 -2.27
CA GLU A 69 -11.44 -20.55 -2.48
C GLU A 69 -11.13 -21.81 -3.29
N ALA A 70 -10.12 -21.72 -4.18
CA ALA A 70 -9.69 -22.86 -4.99
C ALA A 70 -8.24 -22.66 -5.44
N VAL A 71 -7.55 -23.77 -5.66
CA VAL A 71 -6.17 -23.81 -6.19
C VAL A 71 -6.14 -24.60 -7.50
N GLY A 72 -5.37 -24.09 -8.47
CA GLY A 72 -5.15 -24.77 -9.74
C GLY A 72 -4.02 -25.78 -9.67
N GLU A 73 -3.90 -26.59 -10.71
CA GLU A 73 -2.84 -27.58 -10.82
C GLU A 73 -1.44 -26.96 -10.67
N GLY A 74 -0.55 -27.64 -9.94
CA GLY A 74 0.85 -27.23 -9.73
C GLY A 74 1.04 -26.15 -8.67
N VAL A 75 -0.01 -25.62 -8.05
CA VAL A 75 0.12 -24.68 -6.91
C VAL A 75 0.44 -25.46 -5.64
N THR A 76 1.59 -25.17 -5.03
CA THR A 76 2.05 -25.83 -3.79
C THR A 76 2.18 -24.88 -2.61
N GLY A 77 2.18 -23.55 -2.87
CA GLY A 77 2.39 -22.53 -1.82
C GLY A 77 1.12 -22.11 -1.07
N PHE A 78 -0.06 -22.53 -1.55
CA PHE A 78 -1.36 -22.16 -0.96
C PHE A 78 -2.32 -23.34 -0.94
N ALA A 79 -3.23 -23.30 0.04
CA ALA A 79 -4.36 -24.24 0.16
C ALA A 79 -5.68 -23.46 0.25
N VAL A 80 -6.80 -24.17 0.01
CA VAL A 80 -8.14 -23.61 0.23
C VAL A 80 -8.30 -23.25 1.71
N GLY A 81 -8.76 -22.06 1.98
CA GLY A 81 -8.91 -21.49 3.32
C GLY A 81 -7.75 -20.62 3.78
N ASP A 82 -6.65 -20.56 3.04
CA ASP A 82 -5.54 -19.67 3.37
C ASP A 82 -5.93 -18.21 3.17
N ASP A 83 -5.56 -17.36 4.11
CA ASP A 83 -5.69 -15.91 3.99
C ASP A 83 -4.48 -15.32 3.27
N VAL A 84 -4.76 -14.53 2.24
CA VAL A 84 -3.74 -13.97 1.33
C VAL A 84 -3.95 -12.48 1.08
N VAL A 85 -2.85 -11.80 0.76
CA VAL A 85 -2.86 -10.41 0.31
C VAL A 85 -2.09 -10.28 -1.01
N SER A 86 -2.57 -9.41 -1.90
CA SER A 86 -1.96 -9.18 -3.20
C SER A 86 -0.61 -8.47 -3.10
N VAL A 87 0.24 -8.61 -4.12
CA VAL A 87 1.45 -7.82 -4.30
C VAL A 87 1.22 -6.71 -5.32
N PHE A 88 1.85 -5.54 -5.12
CA PHE A 88 1.67 -4.37 -5.98
C PHE A 88 2.36 -4.55 -7.35
N PHE A 89 3.58 -5.10 -7.37
CA PHE A 89 4.34 -5.39 -8.59
C PHE A 89 4.43 -6.91 -8.82
N PRO A 90 3.44 -7.54 -9.48
CA PRO A 90 3.39 -9.00 -9.61
C PRO A 90 4.55 -9.60 -10.40
N GLN A 91 5.22 -8.82 -11.23
CA GLN A 91 6.37 -9.27 -12.03
C GLN A 91 7.71 -9.12 -11.28
N TRP A 92 7.74 -8.38 -10.18
CA TRP A 92 8.91 -8.22 -9.34
C TRP A 92 8.80 -9.11 -8.10
N GLN A 93 9.37 -10.32 -8.18
CA GLN A 93 9.25 -11.31 -7.10
C GLN A 93 10.37 -11.19 -6.07
N ASP A 94 11.58 -10.83 -6.51
CA ASP A 94 12.77 -10.67 -5.64
C ASP A 94 13.85 -9.80 -6.31
N GLY A 95 14.96 -9.62 -5.61
CA GLY A 95 16.17 -8.97 -6.12
C GLY A 95 16.09 -7.44 -6.25
N PRO A 96 17.00 -6.84 -7.03
CA PRO A 96 16.99 -5.41 -7.32
C PRO A 96 15.69 -4.97 -7.99
N ALA A 97 15.31 -3.70 -7.80
CA ALA A 97 14.12 -3.16 -8.43
C ALA A 97 14.28 -3.15 -9.96
N GLU A 98 13.42 -3.91 -10.64
CA GLU A 98 13.32 -3.96 -12.10
C GLU A 98 11.92 -3.50 -12.51
N VAL A 99 11.57 -2.26 -12.17
CA VAL A 99 10.27 -1.69 -12.52
C VAL A 99 10.38 -1.07 -13.90
N GLY A 100 9.80 -1.72 -14.89
CA GLY A 100 9.71 -1.18 -16.25
C GLY A 100 8.60 -0.14 -16.37
N ASP A 101 7.36 -0.57 -16.13
CA ASP A 101 6.17 0.27 -16.24
C ASP A 101 5.04 -0.23 -15.31
N PHE A 102 3.92 0.46 -15.31
CA PHE A 102 2.74 0.10 -14.54
C PHE A 102 1.75 -0.83 -15.28
N SER A 103 2.14 -1.36 -16.44
CA SER A 103 1.25 -2.16 -17.31
C SER A 103 0.72 -3.44 -16.66
N THR A 104 1.37 -3.94 -15.62
CA THR A 104 0.97 -5.15 -14.89
C THR A 104 0.43 -4.85 -13.48
N VAL A 105 0.41 -3.58 -13.07
CA VAL A 105 -0.09 -3.18 -11.74
C VAL A 105 -1.60 -3.33 -11.69
N PRO A 106 -2.13 -4.07 -10.69
CA PRO A 106 -3.57 -4.19 -10.51
C PRO A 106 -4.22 -2.83 -10.25
N GLY A 107 -5.38 -2.61 -10.86
CA GLY A 107 -6.12 -1.35 -10.74
C GLY A 107 -5.69 -0.26 -11.73
N ASP A 108 -4.54 -0.41 -12.36
CA ASP A 108 -3.99 0.50 -13.38
C ASP A 108 -3.78 -0.23 -14.71
N GLY A 109 -2.66 -0.91 -14.90
CA GLY A 109 -2.33 -1.63 -16.13
C GLY A 109 -3.22 -2.85 -16.39
N VAL A 110 -3.63 -3.54 -15.33
CA VAL A 110 -4.58 -4.67 -15.36
C VAL A 110 -5.70 -4.45 -14.37
N ASP A 111 -6.78 -5.25 -14.48
CA ASP A 111 -7.90 -5.18 -13.54
C ASP A 111 -7.48 -5.47 -12.11
N GLY A 112 -7.89 -4.59 -11.20
CA GLY A 112 -7.61 -4.64 -9.78
C GLY A 112 -8.60 -5.47 -8.95
N TYR A 113 -8.70 -5.08 -7.69
CA TYR A 113 -9.37 -5.87 -6.66
C TYR A 113 -10.70 -5.29 -6.17
N ALA A 114 -11.24 -4.23 -6.79
CA ALA A 114 -12.57 -3.71 -6.47
C ALA A 114 -13.70 -4.64 -6.98
N ARG A 115 -13.66 -5.91 -6.61
CA ARG A 115 -14.61 -6.97 -6.99
C ARG A 115 -14.60 -8.12 -5.99
N GLU A 116 -15.67 -8.93 -5.97
CA GLU A 116 -15.86 -9.97 -4.96
C GLU A 116 -14.88 -11.14 -5.06
N ALA A 117 -14.41 -11.49 -6.26
CA ALA A 117 -13.48 -12.60 -6.44
C ALA A 117 -12.56 -12.39 -7.66
N VAL A 118 -11.37 -12.99 -7.59
CA VAL A 118 -10.40 -12.99 -8.67
C VAL A 118 -9.82 -14.39 -8.90
N VAL A 119 -9.37 -14.65 -10.14
CA VAL A 119 -8.47 -15.75 -10.47
C VAL A 119 -7.18 -15.16 -11.02
N ARG A 120 -6.05 -15.39 -10.32
CA ARG A 120 -4.74 -14.81 -10.65
C ARG A 120 -3.63 -15.85 -10.44
N PRO A 121 -2.43 -15.68 -11.04
CA PRO A 121 -1.27 -16.48 -10.69
C PRO A 121 -1.04 -16.46 -9.18
N ALA A 122 -0.67 -17.60 -8.60
CA ALA A 122 -0.39 -17.72 -7.17
C ALA A 122 0.71 -16.75 -6.71
N THR A 123 1.69 -16.46 -7.57
CA THR A 123 2.77 -15.50 -7.32
C THR A 123 2.32 -14.03 -7.16
N TRP A 124 1.06 -13.72 -7.46
CA TRP A 124 0.49 -12.38 -7.24
C TRP A 124 0.02 -12.17 -5.80
N PHE A 125 0.17 -13.18 -4.95
CA PHE A 125 -0.25 -13.16 -3.56
C PHE A 125 0.87 -13.63 -2.63
N THR A 126 0.78 -13.17 -1.40
CA THR A 126 1.58 -13.63 -0.27
C THR A 126 0.67 -13.95 0.90
N PRO A 127 1.05 -14.85 1.84
CA PRO A 127 0.26 -15.13 3.02
C PRO A 127 0.03 -13.86 3.87
N VAL A 128 -1.15 -13.73 4.44
CA VAL A 128 -1.42 -12.70 5.45
C VAL A 128 -0.57 -12.98 6.69
N PRO A 129 0.11 -11.98 7.27
CA PRO A 129 0.85 -12.18 8.52
C PRO A 129 -0.06 -12.65 9.64
N LYS A 130 0.43 -13.56 10.47
CA LYS A 130 -0.32 -14.12 11.59
C LYS A 130 -0.84 -13.02 12.53
N GLY A 131 -2.14 -13.06 12.83
CA GLY A 131 -2.81 -12.12 13.71
C GLY A 131 -3.37 -10.87 13.03
N TYR A 132 -3.20 -10.74 11.72
CA TYR A 132 -3.81 -9.65 10.94
C TYR A 132 -5.15 -10.08 10.34
N GLY A 133 -6.14 -9.20 10.40
CA GLY A 133 -7.35 -9.33 9.60
C GLY A 133 -7.13 -8.85 8.16
N HIS A 134 -8.07 -9.16 7.25
CA HIS A 134 -7.95 -8.77 5.84
C HIS A 134 -7.84 -7.26 5.61
N ALA A 135 -8.57 -6.46 6.41
CA ALA A 135 -8.53 -4.99 6.30
C ALA A 135 -7.15 -4.43 6.64
N GLU A 136 -6.50 -4.96 7.65
CA GLU A 136 -5.15 -4.58 8.05
C GLU A 136 -4.13 -5.09 7.03
N ALA A 137 -4.23 -6.37 6.62
CA ALA A 137 -3.32 -6.98 5.66
C ALA A 137 -3.30 -6.23 4.31
N ALA A 138 -4.47 -5.78 3.83
CA ALA A 138 -4.58 -5.01 2.59
C ALA A 138 -3.75 -3.73 2.61
N THR A 139 -3.43 -3.15 3.77
CA THR A 139 -2.63 -1.92 3.87
C THR A 139 -1.11 -2.16 3.77
N LEU A 140 -0.66 -3.42 3.88
CA LEU A 140 0.75 -3.75 4.03
C LEU A 140 1.53 -3.68 2.72
N THR A 141 0.97 -4.20 1.64
CA THR A 141 1.72 -4.51 0.42
C THR A 141 2.02 -3.29 -0.46
N THR A 142 1.27 -2.21 -0.32
CA THR A 142 1.64 -0.93 -0.94
C THR A 142 2.25 0.00 0.09
N ALA A 143 1.49 0.52 1.04
CA ALA A 143 1.97 1.55 1.96
C ALA A 143 3.01 1.01 2.96
N GLY A 144 2.78 -0.16 3.53
CA GLY A 144 3.69 -0.79 4.48
C GLY A 144 5.01 -1.17 3.83
N LEU A 145 4.98 -1.85 2.68
CA LEU A 145 6.18 -2.25 1.96
C LEU A 145 6.98 -1.05 1.44
N THR A 146 6.32 0.01 0.99
CA THR A 146 6.99 1.25 0.57
C THR A 146 7.80 1.84 1.72
N ALA A 147 7.21 1.97 2.90
CA ALA A 147 7.90 2.48 4.09
C ALA A 147 9.05 1.56 4.52
N TRP A 148 8.84 0.24 4.49
CA TRP A 148 9.87 -0.74 4.81
C TRP A 148 11.07 -0.65 3.88
N ARG A 149 10.83 -0.63 2.57
CA ARG A 149 11.91 -0.50 1.59
C ARG A 149 12.67 0.81 1.76
N ALA A 150 11.96 1.93 1.86
CA ALA A 150 12.58 3.24 2.00
C ALA A 150 13.51 3.33 3.23
N LEU A 151 13.07 2.80 4.37
CA LEU A 151 13.84 2.89 5.61
C LEU A 151 14.84 1.76 5.78
N VAL A 152 14.41 0.51 5.57
CA VAL A 152 15.21 -0.67 5.96
C VAL A 152 16.08 -1.17 4.82
N VAL A 153 15.47 -1.43 3.65
CA VAL A 153 16.20 -2.05 2.53
C VAL A 153 17.12 -1.05 1.85
N ASP A 154 16.61 0.11 1.50
CA ASP A 154 17.34 1.12 0.74
C ASP A 154 18.03 2.13 1.66
N GLY A 155 17.39 2.50 2.78
CA GLY A 155 17.92 3.47 3.75
C GLY A 155 18.91 2.92 4.77
N GLY A 156 18.89 1.63 5.04
CA GLY A 156 19.77 1.03 6.05
C GLY A 156 19.52 1.55 7.47
N LEU A 157 18.27 1.86 7.80
CA LEU A 157 17.86 2.39 9.11
C LEU A 157 18.39 1.56 10.28
N LYS A 158 18.93 2.22 11.29
CA LYS A 158 19.45 1.62 12.52
C LYS A 158 19.02 2.39 13.76
N ALA A 159 19.16 1.76 14.92
CA ALA A 159 18.91 2.40 16.20
C ALA A 159 19.75 3.66 16.38
N GLY A 160 19.13 4.74 16.89
CA GLY A 160 19.75 6.05 17.08
C GLY A 160 19.67 6.99 15.85
N ASP A 161 19.24 6.51 14.69
CA ASP A 161 18.97 7.39 13.56
C ASP A 161 17.77 8.30 13.84
N VAL A 162 17.71 9.43 13.13
CA VAL A 162 16.59 10.37 13.15
C VAL A 162 15.84 10.30 11.82
N VAL A 163 14.56 10.00 11.88
CA VAL A 163 13.67 9.89 10.71
C VAL A 163 12.70 11.06 10.70
N LEU A 164 12.61 11.76 9.57
CA LEU A 164 11.57 12.75 9.30
C LEU A 164 10.49 12.12 8.42
N VAL A 165 9.25 12.10 8.91
CA VAL A 165 8.09 11.67 8.10
C VAL A 165 7.28 12.89 7.64
N LEU A 166 7.02 12.98 6.34
CA LEU A 166 6.31 14.11 5.73
C LEU A 166 4.81 13.78 5.62
N GLY A 167 4.04 14.42 6.50
CA GLY A 167 2.60 14.19 6.57
C GLY A 167 2.19 13.01 7.43
N THR A 168 0.93 12.60 7.28
CA THR A 168 0.25 11.57 8.09
C THR A 168 -0.52 10.59 7.20
N GLY A 169 -0.03 10.35 5.99
CA GLY A 169 -0.56 9.35 5.07
C GLY A 169 -0.09 7.93 5.44
N GLY A 170 -0.58 6.93 4.71
CA GLY A 170 -0.30 5.52 5.00
C GLY A 170 1.20 5.20 5.08
N VAL A 171 1.98 5.64 4.09
CA VAL A 171 3.45 5.43 4.08
C VAL A 171 4.10 6.08 5.30
N SER A 172 3.76 7.35 5.62
CA SER A 172 4.35 8.07 6.76
C SER A 172 4.01 7.42 8.10
N VAL A 173 2.78 6.89 8.26
CA VAL A 173 2.37 6.19 9.48
C VAL A 173 3.12 4.86 9.64
N PHE A 174 3.28 4.08 8.55
CA PHE A 174 4.11 2.88 8.60
C PHE A 174 5.58 3.21 8.86
N ALA A 175 6.12 4.23 8.21
CA ALA A 175 7.50 4.67 8.44
C ALA A 175 7.75 5.06 9.90
N LEU A 176 6.83 5.80 10.53
CA LEU A 176 6.88 6.10 11.95
C LEU A 176 6.95 4.82 12.79
N GLN A 177 6.03 3.88 12.57
CA GLN A 177 5.95 2.65 13.35
C GLN A 177 7.22 1.79 13.19
N TYR A 178 7.70 1.62 11.95
CA TYR A 178 8.94 0.87 11.69
C TYR A 178 10.15 1.56 12.31
N ALA A 179 10.28 2.88 12.18
CA ALA A 179 11.37 3.64 12.79
C ALA A 179 11.38 3.48 14.31
N LYS A 180 10.22 3.61 14.96
CA LYS A 180 10.10 3.40 16.42
C LYS A 180 10.43 1.97 16.83
N MET A 181 9.94 0.97 16.10
CA MET A 181 10.22 -0.43 16.35
C MET A 181 11.74 -0.73 16.27
N MET A 182 12.47 -0.04 15.40
CA MET A 182 13.90 -0.20 15.20
C MET A 182 14.75 0.70 16.10
N GLY A 183 14.16 1.47 17.01
CA GLY A 183 14.88 2.31 17.97
C GLY A 183 15.35 3.65 17.42
N ALA A 184 14.75 4.14 16.34
CA ALA A 184 15.00 5.46 15.80
C ALA A 184 14.17 6.54 16.51
N THR A 185 14.61 7.78 16.38
CA THR A 185 13.88 8.97 16.79
C THR A 185 13.07 9.52 15.61
N VAL A 186 11.80 9.89 15.82
CA VAL A 186 10.92 10.30 14.72
C VAL A 186 10.43 11.73 14.89
N VAL A 187 10.66 12.55 13.87
CA VAL A 187 10.02 13.85 13.68
C VAL A 187 8.92 13.70 12.64
N ALA A 188 7.73 14.21 12.92
CA ALA A 188 6.60 14.15 12.01
C ALA A 188 6.04 15.54 11.70
N THR A 189 5.63 15.76 10.46
CA THR A 189 4.98 17.01 10.05
C THR A 189 3.53 16.79 9.65
N SER A 190 2.67 17.78 9.86
CA SER A 190 1.29 17.79 9.37
C SER A 190 0.76 19.19 9.21
N SER A 191 -0.37 19.34 8.53
CA SER A 191 -1.14 20.60 8.47
C SER A 191 -2.21 20.71 9.55
N SER A 192 -2.36 19.71 10.43
CA SER A 192 -3.44 19.60 11.41
C SER A 192 -2.90 19.15 12.76
N ASP A 193 -3.19 19.94 13.80
CA ASP A 193 -2.79 19.61 15.16
C ASP A 193 -3.50 18.34 15.67
N GLU A 194 -4.76 18.12 15.30
CA GLU A 194 -5.47 16.87 15.60
C GLU A 194 -4.75 15.63 15.06
N LYS A 195 -4.25 15.70 13.81
CA LYS A 195 -3.47 14.60 13.24
C LYS A 195 -2.13 14.43 13.94
N LEU A 196 -1.49 15.52 14.36
CA LEU A 196 -0.23 15.47 15.11
C LEU A 196 -0.41 14.81 16.48
N GLU A 197 -1.53 15.02 17.16
CA GLU A 197 -1.83 14.31 18.42
C GLU A 197 -1.91 12.79 18.21
N ARG A 198 -2.59 12.35 17.15
CA ARG A 198 -2.65 10.91 16.79
C ARG A 198 -1.26 10.33 16.48
N ILE A 199 -0.42 11.09 15.80
CA ILE A 199 0.96 10.70 15.47
C ILE A 199 1.84 10.63 16.72
N ARG A 200 1.67 11.56 17.69
CA ARG A 200 2.34 11.47 19.00
C ARG A 200 1.92 10.21 19.76
N ALA A 201 0.64 9.89 19.74
CA ALA A 201 0.14 8.66 20.38
C ALA A 201 0.73 7.39 19.75
N LEU A 202 1.13 7.43 18.48
CA LEU A 202 1.85 6.35 17.79
C LEU A 202 3.37 6.36 18.06
N GLY A 203 3.89 7.34 18.81
CA GLY A 203 5.28 7.37 19.27
C GLY A 203 6.18 8.38 18.57
N ALA A 204 5.66 9.34 17.80
CA ALA A 204 6.49 10.43 17.27
C ALA A 204 7.11 11.24 18.41
N ASP A 205 8.41 11.43 18.38
CA ASP A 205 9.17 12.13 19.43
C ASP A 205 9.02 13.64 19.31
N HIS A 206 8.89 14.13 18.07
CA HIS A 206 8.66 15.55 17.79
C HIS A 206 7.68 15.73 16.65
N THR A 207 6.84 16.78 16.73
CA THR A 207 5.82 17.05 15.73
C THR A 207 5.77 18.52 15.38
N ILE A 208 5.58 18.83 14.09
CA ILE A 208 5.57 20.19 13.58
C ILE A 208 4.35 20.41 12.68
N ASN A 209 3.57 21.46 12.99
CA ASN A 209 2.52 21.92 12.09
C ASN A 209 3.13 22.89 11.07
N TYR A 210 3.30 22.44 9.83
CA TYR A 210 3.92 23.23 8.78
C TYR A 210 3.06 24.43 8.31
N ARG A 211 1.78 24.49 8.66
CA ARG A 211 0.94 25.68 8.41
C ARG A 211 1.23 26.80 9.40
N GLN A 212 1.66 26.45 10.61
CA GLN A 212 2.04 27.42 11.65
C GLN A 212 3.51 27.80 11.52
N HIS A 213 4.34 26.94 10.97
CA HIS A 213 5.78 27.10 10.84
C HIS A 213 6.22 26.83 9.39
N ALA A 214 6.27 27.89 8.58
CA ALA A 214 6.66 27.79 7.17
C ALA A 214 8.13 27.32 6.98
N ASP A 215 8.98 27.62 7.96
CA ASP A 215 10.39 27.23 8.03
C ASP A 215 10.63 25.92 8.79
N TRP A 216 9.66 25.01 8.75
CA TRP A 216 9.70 23.74 9.49
C TRP A 216 10.99 22.93 9.26
N GLY A 217 11.59 23.00 8.09
CA GLY A 217 12.87 22.33 7.81
C GLY A 217 14.02 22.89 8.66
N LYS A 218 14.03 24.21 8.93
CA LYS A 218 14.97 24.83 9.86
C LYS A 218 14.71 24.37 11.29
N LEU A 219 13.43 24.30 11.71
CA LEU A 219 13.08 23.81 13.04
C LEU A 219 13.55 22.36 13.26
N VAL A 220 13.39 21.48 12.26
CA VAL A 220 13.89 20.11 12.32
C VAL A 220 15.41 20.09 12.49
N ARG A 221 16.13 20.92 11.75
CA ARG A 221 17.58 21.02 11.83
C ARG A 221 18.05 21.56 13.18
N ASP A 222 17.40 22.60 13.69
CA ASP A 222 17.71 23.18 15.00
C ASP A 222 17.44 22.16 16.11
N TRP A 223 16.31 21.43 16.05
CA TRP A 223 15.96 20.38 17.00
C TRP A 223 16.99 19.22 17.05
N THR A 224 17.61 18.90 15.91
CA THR A 224 18.68 17.91 15.82
C THR A 224 20.08 18.47 16.16
N GLY A 225 20.16 19.66 16.76
CA GLY A 225 21.44 20.32 17.10
C GLY A 225 22.24 20.74 15.88
N GLY A 226 21.60 21.03 14.76
CA GLY A 226 22.24 21.45 13.50
C GLY A 226 22.67 20.29 12.58
N ARG A 227 22.62 19.05 13.06
CA ARG A 227 23.04 17.86 12.28
C ARG A 227 22.07 17.55 11.13
N GLY A 228 20.79 17.71 11.34
CA GLY A 228 19.75 17.27 10.44
C GLY A 228 19.32 15.82 10.72
N VAL A 229 18.46 15.27 9.85
CA VAL A 229 17.93 13.91 9.96
C VAL A 229 18.72 12.93 9.09
N ASP A 230 18.66 11.64 9.41
CA ASP A 230 19.33 10.59 8.64
C ASP A 230 18.45 10.10 7.48
N HIS A 231 17.13 10.09 7.66
CA HIS A 231 16.17 9.64 6.67
C HIS A 231 15.00 10.62 6.55
N VAL A 232 14.46 10.75 5.32
CA VAL A 232 13.23 11.50 5.02
C VAL A 232 12.29 10.58 4.23
N VAL A 233 11.04 10.43 4.68
CA VAL A 233 10.00 9.61 4.03
C VAL A 233 8.72 10.42 3.83
#